data_01bf9e6d65bad37b7c9e8e7dd06d2fdd
#
_entry.id   01bf9e6d65bad37b7c9e8e7dd06d2fdd
#
_cell.length_a   1.000
_cell.length_b   1.000
_cell.length_c   1.000
_cell.angle_alpha   90.00
_cell.angle_beta   90.00
_cell.angle_gamma   90.00
#
_symmetry.space_group_name_H-M   'P 1'
#
loop_
_entity.id
_entity.type
_entity.pdbx_description
1 polymer ?
#
loop_
_entity_poly.entity_id
_entity_poly.type
_entity_poly.pdbx_seq_one_letter_code
_entity_poly.pdbx_strand_id
1 'polypeptide(L)'
;MCIRDRYDIYIDTKIISEKIFQTELSSLCEKISKFKKTSSIDECRRIKIARKNNNRYLNIFRNIDNKSLEKIKSFPILKYGTIKGGFIVENKITREYPFGKIAERTIGYERVDENGNFKGVGLEHAYGNFLRGKNGVVTKRKISNGQWKILDNNLNKNPINGSHVFSTIDVEIQDIVHDNLLQQTINFEADHSSAIVMEVSTGKIKAISNFGRTNEGKYYEKLNYAVGESIEPGSTFKLMSIISLLEDNALDTLQKIDTKNGKLNFYGYDVRDSKEGGYGEINLMDIFRLSSNTGIVSAVNNFYKENPRKFVDRISNIGIDKALGIEIKGEPIPKFPHPDDKSWNGLSLPWMAYGYGISPVSYTHLTLPTIAEV
;
A
#
# COMPACT_ATOMS: atom_id res chain seq x y z
N MET A 1 -8.85 -1.19 -7.54
CA MET A 1 -7.97 -1.27 -8.73
C MET A 1 -8.39 -2.45 -9.59
N CYS A 2 -8.30 -2.32 -10.90
CA CYS A 2 -8.64 -3.40 -11.83
C CYS A 2 -7.47 -3.66 -12.79
N ILE A 3 -7.14 -4.92 -13.00
CA ILE A 3 -6.27 -5.34 -14.10
C ILE A 3 -7.16 -5.64 -15.29
N ARG A 4 -6.95 -4.97 -16.42
CA ARG A 4 -7.75 -5.14 -17.63
C ARG A 4 -6.87 -5.37 -18.83
N ASP A 5 -7.34 -6.26 -19.70
CA ASP A 5 -6.77 -6.42 -21.02
C ASP A 5 -7.08 -5.18 -21.86
N ARG A 6 -6.04 -4.59 -22.40
CA ARG A 6 -6.09 -3.52 -23.38
C ARG A 6 -5.35 -3.98 -24.64
N TYR A 7 -5.69 -3.39 -25.74
CA TYR A 7 -5.16 -3.78 -27.02
C TYR A 7 -4.57 -2.60 -27.75
N ASP A 8 -3.33 -2.76 -28.23
CA ASP A 8 -2.74 -1.88 -29.21
C ASP A 8 -2.93 -2.52 -30.60
N ILE A 9 -3.39 -1.73 -31.55
CA ILE A 9 -3.75 -2.19 -32.88
C ILE A 9 -2.82 -1.57 -33.92
N TYR A 10 -2.24 -2.44 -34.71
CA TYR A 10 -1.33 -2.07 -35.81
C TYR A 10 -1.83 -2.62 -37.12
N ILE A 11 -1.33 -2.03 -38.22
CA ILE A 11 -1.59 -2.48 -39.57
C ILE A 11 -0.27 -2.71 -40.32
N ASP A 12 -0.13 -3.89 -40.91
CA ASP A 12 0.93 -4.16 -41.89
C ASP A 12 0.46 -3.66 -43.28
N THR A 13 0.90 -2.46 -43.62
CA THR A 13 0.46 -1.81 -44.87
C THR A 13 0.99 -2.51 -46.13
N LYS A 14 2.06 -3.31 -46.01
CA LYS A 14 2.71 -3.99 -47.14
C LYS A 14 1.93 -5.21 -47.61
N ILE A 15 1.31 -5.96 -46.69
CA ILE A 15 0.64 -7.21 -46.99
C ILE A 15 -0.70 -7.01 -47.73
N ILE A 16 -1.29 -5.82 -47.60
CA ILE A 16 -2.59 -5.51 -48.21
C ILE A 16 -2.45 -5.41 -49.73
N SER A 17 -3.28 -6.17 -50.45
CA SER A 17 -3.28 -6.10 -51.93
C SER A 17 -3.68 -4.70 -52.40
N GLU A 18 -3.13 -4.28 -53.57
CA GLU A 18 -3.41 -2.95 -54.11
C GLU A 18 -4.90 -2.72 -54.34
N LYS A 19 -5.61 -3.75 -54.86
CA LYS A 19 -7.05 -3.71 -55.07
C LYS A 19 -7.82 -3.39 -53.81
N ILE A 20 -7.57 -4.10 -52.70
CA ILE A 20 -8.25 -3.86 -51.40
C ILE A 20 -7.87 -2.48 -50.87
N PHE A 21 -6.60 -2.09 -50.97
CA PHE A 21 -6.12 -0.83 -50.48
C PHE A 21 -6.80 0.36 -51.18
N GLN A 22 -6.86 0.37 -52.51
CA GLN A 22 -7.50 1.44 -53.26
C GLN A 22 -9.00 1.50 -53.05
N THR A 23 -9.67 0.36 -52.94
CA THR A 23 -11.13 0.29 -52.82
C THR A 23 -11.63 0.66 -51.42
N GLU A 24 -10.93 0.24 -50.36
CA GLU A 24 -11.46 0.34 -49.00
C GLU A 24 -10.73 1.36 -48.11
N LEU A 25 -9.63 1.99 -48.58
CA LEU A 25 -8.83 2.91 -47.74
C LEU A 25 -9.65 4.10 -47.24
N SER A 26 -10.40 4.78 -48.11
CA SER A 26 -11.19 5.95 -47.75
C SER A 26 -12.20 5.63 -46.64
N SER A 27 -12.89 4.50 -46.80
CA SER A 27 -13.84 4.02 -45.82
C SER A 27 -13.20 3.61 -44.49
N LEU A 28 -11.99 3.03 -44.50
CA LEU A 28 -11.20 2.76 -43.30
C LEU A 28 -10.83 4.07 -42.60
N CYS A 29 -10.33 5.08 -43.34
CA CYS A 29 -9.96 6.38 -42.77
C CYS A 29 -11.13 7.07 -42.07
N GLU A 30 -12.32 7.02 -42.68
CA GLU A 30 -13.55 7.55 -42.08
C GLU A 30 -13.92 6.83 -40.76
N LYS A 31 -13.82 5.51 -40.73
CA LYS A 31 -14.09 4.74 -39.52
C LYS A 31 -13.07 5.04 -38.39
N ILE A 32 -11.78 5.15 -38.74
CA ILE A 32 -10.72 5.51 -37.81
C ILE A 32 -10.95 6.92 -37.28
N SER A 33 -11.22 7.90 -38.16
CA SER A 33 -11.42 9.31 -37.78
C SER A 33 -12.63 9.49 -36.88
N LYS A 34 -13.74 8.81 -37.14
CA LYS A 34 -14.92 8.81 -36.27
C LYS A 34 -14.62 8.24 -34.89
N PHE A 35 -13.82 7.18 -34.82
CA PHE A 35 -13.46 6.54 -33.56
C PHE A 35 -12.49 7.41 -32.74
N LYS A 36 -11.50 8.03 -33.39
CA LYS A 36 -10.48 8.87 -32.75
C LYS A 36 -10.87 10.33 -32.59
N LYS A 37 -11.95 10.80 -33.24
CA LYS A 37 -12.30 12.21 -33.40
C LYS A 37 -11.19 13.03 -34.06
N THR A 38 -10.58 12.49 -35.12
CA THR A 38 -9.51 13.10 -35.92
C THR A 38 -9.96 13.39 -37.34
N SER A 39 -9.10 14.00 -38.17
CA SER A 39 -9.38 14.21 -39.62
C SER A 39 -9.20 12.91 -40.40
N SER A 40 -10.21 12.57 -41.20
CA SER A 40 -10.14 11.43 -42.12
C SER A 40 -9.02 11.60 -43.17
N ILE A 41 -8.79 12.83 -43.63
CA ILE A 41 -7.73 13.15 -44.57
C ILE A 41 -6.34 12.86 -43.99
N ASP A 42 -6.13 13.23 -42.75
CA ASP A 42 -4.84 13.03 -42.06
C ASP A 42 -4.57 11.54 -41.80
N GLU A 43 -5.59 10.79 -41.38
CA GLU A 43 -5.45 9.34 -41.20
C GLU A 43 -5.14 8.65 -42.53
N CYS A 44 -5.81 9.04 -43.61
CA CYS A 44 -5.50 8.52 -44.95
C CYS A 44 -4.08 8.87 -45.39
N ARG A 45 -3.65 10.10 -45.21
CA ARG A 45 -2.28 10.55 -45.52
C ARG A 45 -1.26 9.72 -44.76
N ARG A 46 -1.48 9.51 -43.46
CA ARG A 46 -0.60 8.72 -42.58
C ARG A 46 -0.45 7.27 -43.07
N ILE A 47 -1.57 6.63 -43.41
CA ILE A 47 -1.57 5.23 -43.92
C ILE A 47 -0.91 5.13 -45.29
N LYS A 48 -1.16 6.08 -46.22
CA LYS A 48 -0.50 6.13 -47.53
C LYS A 48 1.01 6.30 -47.43
N ILE A 49 1.49 7.21 -46.54
CA ILE A 49 2.92 7.41 -46.28
C ILE A 49 3.56 6.13 -45.71
N ALA A 50 2.88 5.50 -44.73
CA ALA A 50 3.35 4.26 -44.15
C ALA A 50 3.49 3.14 -45.22
N ARG A 51 2.54 3.03 -46.14
CA ARG A 51 2.61 2.08 -47.27
C ARG A 51 3.78 2.38 -48.21
N LYS A 52 3.97 3.67 -48.58
CA LYS A 52 5.11 4.10 -49.41
C LYS A 52 6.45 3.72 -48.78
N ASN A 53 6.54 3.84 -47.48
CA ASN A 53 7.74 3.53 -46.69
C ASN A 53 7.87 2.05 -46.32
N ASN A 54 7.02 1.17 -46.86
CA ASN A 54 6.98 -0.25 -46.53
C ASN A 54 6.87 -0.52 -45.01
N ASN A 55 6.17 0.34 -44.29
CA ASN A 55 5.96 0.17 -42.84
C ASN A 55 4.99 -1.00 -42.59
N ARG A 56 5.51 -2.03 -41.96
CA ARG A 56 4.76 -3.25 -41.63
C ARG A 56 4.09 -3.19 -40.25
N TYR A 57 4.28 -2.10 -39.50
CA TYR A 57 3.87 -2.01 -38.13
C TYR A 57 3.39 -0.61 -37.77
N LEU A 58 2.40 -0.12 -38.53
CA LEU A 58 1.82 1.18 -38.30
C LEU A 58 0.78 1.10 -37.18
N ASN A 59 1.01 1.79 -36.06
CA ASN A 59 0.03 1.87 -34.97
C ASN A 59 -1.21 2.63 -35.42
N ILE A 60 -2.39 2.02 -35.30
CA ILE A 60 -3.68 2.64 -35.64
C ILE A 60 -4.40 3.07 -34.36
N PHE A 61 -4.47 2.21 -33.33
CA PHE A 61 -5.11 2.50 -32.07
C PHE A 61 -4.24 2.04 -30.92
N ARG A 62 -4.32 2.74 -29.79
CA ARG A 62 -3.67 2.35 -28.54
C ARG A 62 -4.68 2.24 -27.41
N ASN A 63 -4.41 1.35 -26.47
CA ASN A 63 -5.16 1.23 -25.22
C ASN A 63 -6.66 0.96 -25.43
N ILE A 64 -7.01 0.10 -26.39
CA ILE A 64 -8.39 -0.22 -26.77
C ILE A 64 -8.94 -1.30 -25.84
N ASP A 65 -10.18 -1.14 -25.37
CA ASP A 65 -10.91 -2.17 -24.64
C ASP A 65 -11.44 -3.28 -25.55
N ASN A 66 -11.84 -4.40 -24.96
CA ASN A 66 -12.30 -5.56 -25.71
C ASN A 66 -13.56 -5.27 -26.57
N LYS A 67 -14.50 -4.46 -26.06
CA LYS A 67 -15.72 -4.09 -26.79
C LYS A 67 -15.41 -3.26 -28.03
N SER A 68 -14.47 -2.34 -27.89
CA SER A 68 -13.98 -1.52 -29.02
C SER A 68 -13.17 -2.34 -30.00
N LEU A 69 -12.35 -3.32 -29.54
CA LEU A 69 -11.62 -4.23 -30.39
C LEU A 69 -12.56 -5.01 -31.32
N GLU A 70 -13.65 -5.55 -30.80
CA GLU A 70 -14.63 -6.28 -31.63
C GLU A 70 -15.26 -5.39 -32.71
N LYS A 71 -15.53 -4.13 -32.42
CA LYS A 71 -15.99 -3.15 -33.44
C LYS A 71 -14.91 -2.89 -34.49
N ILE A 72 -13.66 -2.70 -34.06
CA ILE A 72 -12.55 -2.39 -34.98
C ILE A 72 -12.23 -3.57 -35.91
N LYS A 73 -12.39 -4.81 -35.45
CA LYS A 73 -12.25 -6.01 -36.30
C LYS A 73 -13.18 -5.97 -37.52
N SER A 74 -14.31 -5.31 -37.45
CA SER A 74 -15.25 -5.17 -38.57
C SER A 74 -14.94 -4.03 -39.53
N PHE A 75 -13.93 -3.20 -39.26
CA PHE A 75 -13.59 -2.06 -40.12
C PHE A 75 -13.08 -2.50 -41.49
N PRO A 76 -13.32 -1.69 -42.55
CA PRO A 76 -12.78 -1.94 -43.89
C PRO A 76 -11.27 -2.24 -43.80
N ILE A 77 -10.79 -3.11 -44.69
CA ILE A 77 -9.42 -3.68 -44.66
C ILE A 77 -9.18 -4.58 -43.44
N LEU A 78 -9.41 -4.12 -42.22
CA LEU A 78 -9.11 -4.88 -41.00
C LEU A 78 -9.95 -6.16 -40.87
N LYS A 79 -11.17 -6.15 -41.41
CA LYS A 79 -12.08 -7.33 -41.46
C LYS A 79 -11.47 -8.55 -42.18
N TYR A 80 -10.46 -8.34 -43.00
CA TYR A 80 -9.78 -9.43 -43.70
C TYR A 80 -8.68 -10.09 -42.86
N GLY A 81 -8.53 -9.67 -41.57
CA GLY A 81 -7.60 -10.28 -40.64
C GLY A 81 -6.13 -10.02 -40.91
N THR A 82 -5.27 -10.80 -40.26
CA THR A 82 -3.81 -10.57 -40.32
C THR A 82 -3.21 -10.80 -41.70
N ILE A 83 -3.68 -11.81 -42.45
CA ILE A 83 -3.05 -12.26 -43.71
C ILE A 83 -3.38 -11.36 -44.88
N LYS A 84 -4.61 -10.90 -45.00
CA LYS A 84 -5.08 -10.09 -46.14
C LYS A 84 -5.30 -8.63 -45.80
N GLY A 85 -5.70 -8.36 -44.57
CA GLY A 85 -5.98 -7.00 -44.05
C GLY A 85 -4.81 -6.38 -43.29
N GLY A 86 -3.76 -7.13 -43.02
CA GLY A 86 -2.61 -6.66 -42.25
C GLY A 86 -2.96 -6.30 -40.78
N PHE A 87 -4.05 -6.84 -40.25
CA PHE A 87 -4.54 -6.52 -38.91
C PHE A 87 -3.72 -7.22 -37.83
N ILE A 88 -3.00 -6.45 -37.01
CA ILE A 88 -2.17 -6.93 -35.92
C ILE A 88 -2.72 -6.40 -34.63
N VAL A 89 -2.93 -7.28 -33.65
CA VAL A 89 -3.43 -6.94 -32.30
C VAL A 89 -2.42 -7.41 -31.28
N GLU A 90 -1.98 -6.48 -30.45
CA GLU A 90 -1.16 -6.78 -29.29
C GLU A 90 -1.97 -6.62 -28.02
N ASN A 91 -1.95 -7.63 -27.19
CA ASN A 91 -2.55 -7.57 -25.86
C ASN A 91 -1.60 -6.84 -24.90
N LYS A 92 -2.15 -5.88 -24.18
CA LYS A 92 -1.45 -5.11 -23.16
C LYS A 92 -2.24 -5.13 -21.86
N ILE A 93 -1.66 -5.71 -20.85
CA ILE A 93 -2.24 -5.69 -19.50
C ILE A 93 -2.03 -4.30 -18.91
N THR A 94 -3.13 -3.62 -18.56
CA THR A 94 -3.09 -2.27 -17.97
C THR A 94 -3.77 -2.30 -16.61
N ARG A 95 -3.20 -1.55 -15.68
CA ARG A 95 -3.81 -1.30 -14.36
C ARG A 95 -4.67 -0.05 -14.42
N GLU A 96 -5.90 -0.14 -13.96
CA GLU A 96 -6.81 0.99 -13.81
C GLU A 96 -6.98 1.30 -12.33
N TYR A 97 -6.88 2.58 -11.99
CA TYR A 97 -7.09 3.12 -10.65
C TYR A 97 -8.34 3.99 -10.68
N PRO A 98 -9.54 3.43 -10.45
CA PRO A 98 -10.80 4.16 -10.57
C PRO A 98 -10.90 5.38 -9.64
N PHE A 99 -10.20 5.32 -8.50
CA PHE A 99 -10.17 6.37 -7.48
C PHE A 99 -8.82 7.13 -7.46
N GLY A 100 -8.08 7.13 -8.57
CA GLY A 100 -6.79 7.78 -8.64
C GLY A 100 -5.71 7.08 -7.79
N LYS A 101 -4.87 7.86 -7.13
CA LYS A 101 -3.71 7.37 -6.36
C LYS A 101 -3.99 7.22 -4.86
N ILE A 102 -5.23 7.13 -4.46
CA ILE A 102 -5.61 6.95 -3.06
C ILE A 102 -5.15 5.57 -2.59
N ALA A 103 -4.52 5.50 -1.41
CA ALA A 103 -3.96 4.30 -0.81
C ALA A 103 -2.95 3.56 -1.73
N GLU A 104 -2.17 4.32 -2.52
CA GLU A 104 -1.26 3.76 -3.53
C GLU A 104 -0.28 2.75 -2.94
N ARG A 105 0.25 3.00 -1.73
CA ARG A 105 1.18 2.09 -1.06
C ARG A 105 0.52 0.93 -0.34
N THR A 106 -0.70 1.11 0.12
CA THR A 106 -1.50 0.05 0.76
C THR A 106 -1.98 -0.95 -0.29
N ILE A 107 -2.53 -0.49 -1.40
CA ILE A 107 -2.89 -1.33 -2.55
C ILE A 107 -1.61 -1.91 -3.16
N GLY A 108 -0.65 -1.07 -3.43
CA GLY A 108 0.67 -1.42 -3.93
C GLY A 108 0.70 -1.88 -5.38
N TYR A 109 1.73 -2.63 -5.69
CA TYR A 109 1.95 -3.22 -7.02
C TYR A 109 2.80 -4.47 -6.93
N GLU A 110 2.77 -5.29 -7.98
CA GLU A 110 3.71 -6.38 -8.20
C GLU A 110 4.33 -6.26 -9.58
N ARG A 111 5.63 -6.53 -9.68
CA ARG A 111 6.40 -6.55 -10.94
C ARG A 111 7.32 -7.77 -10.95
N VAL A 112 7.67 -8.22 -12.13
CA VAL A 112 8.69 -9.27 -12.33
C VAL A 112 10.02 -8.58 -12.55
N ASP A 113 11.05 -8.97 -11.80
CA ASP A 113 12.42 -8.48 -12.01
C ASP A 113 13.11 -9.20 -13.18
N GLU A 114 14.32 -8.79 -13.51
CA GLU A 114 15.12 -9.36 -14.61
C GLU A 114 15.42 -10.86 -14.44
N ASN A 115 15.39 -11.34 -13.20
CA ASN A 115 15.62 -12.75 -12.86
C ASN A 115 14.32 -13.58 -12.83
N GLY A 116 13.17 -12.97 -13.16
CA GLY A 116 11.87 -13.63 -13.12
C GLY A 116 11.22 -13.68 -11.73
N ASN A 117 11.79 -13.03 -10.72
CA ASN A 117 11.22 -13.01 -9.38
C ASN A 117 10.16 -11.91 -9.24
N PHE A 118 9.11 -12.20 -8.46
CA PHE A 118 8.08 -11.22 -8.17
C PHE A 118 8.53 -10.30 -7.03
N LYS A 119 8.55 -8.99 -7.30
CA LYS A 119 8.83 -7.93 -6.33
C LYS A 119 7.70 -6.91 -6.34
N GLY A 120 7.39 -6.40 -5.16
CA GLY A 120 6.31 -5.43 -5.03
C GLY A 120 6.09 -4.99 -3.60
N VAL A 121 5.02 -4.24 -3.41
CA VAL A 121 4.57 -3.71 -2.11
C VAL A 121 3.06 -3.78 -2.00
N GLY A 122 2.54 -3.65 -0.77
CA GLY A 122 1.12 -3.59 -0.50
C GLY A 122 0.38 -4.91 -0.71
N LEU A 123 -0.94 -4.82 -0.77
CA LEU A 123 -1.84 -5.97 -0.91
C LEU A 123 -1.61 -6.74 -2.21
N GLU A 124 -1.29 -6.05 -3.32
CA GLU A 124 -1.00 -6.74 -4.58
C GLU A 124 0.17 -7.70 -4.48
N HIS A 125 1.23 -7.31 -3.79
CA HIS A 125 2.37 -8.19 -3.61
C HIS A 125 2.10 -9.29 -2.57
N ALA A 126 1.39 -8.96 -1.48
CA ALA A 126 1.01 -9.93 -0.45
C ALA A 126 0.15 -11.07 -1.03
N TYR A 127 -0.82 -10.71 -1.86
CA TYR A 127 -1.75 -11.65 -2.49
C TYR A 127 -1.41 -12.00 -3.94
N GLY A 128 -0.21 -11.71 -4.41
CA GLY A 128 0.21 -11.93 -5.80
C GLY A 128 -0.02 -13.35 -6.30
N ASN A 129 0.19 -14.37 -5.46
CA ASN A 129 -0.05 -15.76 -5.82
C ASN A 129 -1.52 -16.06 -6.18
N PHE A 130 -2.46 -15.34 -5.57
CA PHE A 130 -3.89 -15.47 -5.87
C PHE A 130 -4.32 -14.60 -7.05
N LEU A 131 -3.72 -13.41 -7.18
CA LEU A 131 -4.11 -12.42 -8.18
C LEU A 131 -3.60 -12.74 -9.60
N ARG A 132 -2.44 -13.40 -9.74
CA ARG A 132 -1.79 -13.63 -11.04
C ARG A 132 -2.50 -14.63 -11.95
N GLY A 133 -3.20 -15.61 -11.39
CA GLY A 133 -3.70 -16.73 -12.16
C GLY A 133 -2.59 -17.62 -12.74
N LYS A 134 -2.89 -18.36 -13.79
CA LYS A 134 -1.93 -19.23 -14.50
C LYS A 134 -2.03 -19.02 -16.00
N ASN A 135 -0.89 -18.81 -16.65
CA ASN A 135 -0.83 -18.66 -18.09
C ASN A 135 -1.21 -19.97 -18.78
N GLY A 136 -1.98 -19.86 -19.85
CA GLY A 136 -2.23 -20.97 -20.76
C GLY A 136 -0.99 -21.30 -21.61
N VAL A 137 -0.94 -22.52 -22.11
CA VAL A 137 0.11 -23.01 -23.02
C VAL A 137 -0.57 -23.54 -24.29
N VAL A 138 -0.11 -23.10 -25.46
CA VAL A 138 -0.61 -23.57 -26.74
C VAL A 138 0.57 -24.05 -27.60
N THR A 139 0.50 -25.29 -28.03
CA THR A 139 1.48 -25.87 -28.96
C THR A 139 1.15 -25.45 -30.38
N LYS A 140 2.10 -24.84 -31.08
CA LYS A 140 1.96 -24.41 -32.46
C LYS A 140 3.01 -25.08 -33.32
N ARG A 141 2.62 -25.51 -34.54
CA ARG A 141 3.52 -26.02 -35.55
C ARG A 141 3.64 -25.01 -36.70
N LYS A 142 4.87 -24.73 -37.12
CA LYS A 142 5.12 -23.91 -38.30
C LYS A 142 4.81 -24.74 -39.56
N ILE A 143 3.96 -24.20 -40.43
CA ILE A 143 3.60 -24.80 -41.72
C ILE A 143 4.23 -24.01 -42.86
N SER A 144 4.10 -24.53 -44.10
CA SER A 144 4.56 -23.86 -45.31
C SER A 144 4.03 -22.42 -45.37
N ASN A 145 4.82 -21.50 -45.91
CA ASN A 145 4.55 -20.05 -45.96
C ASN A 145 4.71 -19.29 -44.62
N GLY A 146 5.40 -19.87 -43.62
CA GLY A 146 5.69 -19.17 -42.39
C GLY A 146 4.53 -19.03 -41.39
N GLN A 147 3.42 -19.68 -41.67
CA GLN A 147 2.24 -19.66 -40.78
C GLN A 147 2.38 -20.67 -39.64
N TRP A 148 1.73 -20.35 -38.50
CA TRP A 148 1.67 -21.22 -37.34
C TRP A 148 0.27 -21.81 -37.20
N LYS A 149 0.18 -23.14 -37.21
CA LYS A 149 -1.07 -23.88 -36.94
C LYS A 149 -1.05 -24.34 -35.46
N ILE A 150 -2.14 -24.08 -34.76
CA ILE A 150 -2.36 -24.66 -33.42
C ILE A 150 -2.53 -26.16 -33.56
N LEU A 151 -1.77 -26.92 -32.79
CA LEU A 151 -1.94 -28.37 -32.72
C LEU A 151 -2.91 -28.63 -31.55
N ASP A 152 -3.96 -29.38 -31.85
CA ASP A 152 -4.85 -29.90 -30.82
C ASP A 152 -4.17 -31.12 -30.21
N ASN A 153 -3.61 -30.95 -29.05
CA ASN A 153 -2.94 -32.00 -28.28
C ASN A 153 -3.14 -31.81 -26.77
N ASN A 154 -2.86 -32.86 -26.00
CA ASN A 154 -3.00 -32.86 -24.55
C ASN A 154 -2.01 -31.91 -23.80
N LEU A 155 -1.10 -31.25 -24.52
CA LEU A 155 -0.15 -30.28 -23.98
C LEU A 155 -0.74 -28.87 -23.92
N ASN A 156 -1.84 -28.62 -24.62
CA ASN A 156 -2.53 -27.35 -24.58
C ASN A 156 -3.23 -27.20 -23.21
N LYS A 157 -2.98 -26.08 -22.55
CA LYS A 157 -3.60 -25.74 -21.26
C LYS A 157 -4.29 -24.38 -21.40
N ASN A 158 -5.52 -24.31 -20.99
CA ASN A 158 -6.24 -23.05 -20.92
C ASN A 158 -5.67 -22.17 -19.82
N PRO A 159 -5.67 -20.84 -19.97
CA PRO A 159 -5.32 -19.93 -18.89
C PRO A 159 -6.33 -20.02 -17.76
N ILE A 160 -5.86 -19.85 -16.53
CA ILE A 160 -6.71 -19.77 -15.33
C ILE A 160 -6.61 -18.34 -14.82
N ASN A 161 -7.75 -17.68 -14.73
CA ASN A 161 -7.82 -16.32 -14.20
C ASN A 161 -7.39 -16.29 -12.71
N GLY A 162 -6.79 -15.20 -12.29
CA GLY A 162 -6.54 -14.93 -10.89
C GLY A 162 -7.83 -14.66 -10.10
N SER A 163 -7.72 -14.77 -8.79
CA SER A 163 -8.82 -14.49 -7.86
C SER A 163 -8.97 -12.98 -7.60
N HIS A 164 -10.08 -12.59 -7.02
CA HIS A 164 -10.30 -11.23 -6.51
C HIS A 164 -9.91 -11.16 -5.04
N VAL A 165 -9.35 -10.03 -4.61
CA VAL A 165 -9.11 -9.70 -3.21
C VAL A 165 -10.00 -8.52 -2.84
N PHE A 166 -10.80 -8.69 -1.79
CA PHE A 166 -11.65 -7.66 -1.21
C PHE A 166 -11.00 -7.18 0.08
N SER A 167 -10.58 -5.92 0.11
CA SER A 167 -10.04 -5.30 1.32
C SER A 167 -11.15 -4.72 2.19
N THR A 168 -10.82 -4.41 3.43
CA THR A 168 -11.70 -3.74 4.38
C THR A 168 -11.68 -2.22 4.24
N ILE A 169 -10.81 -1.70 3.36
CA ILE A 169 -10.69 -0.26 3.09
C ILE A 169 -12.01 0.27 2.53
N ASP A 170 -12.53 1.29 3.17
CA ASP A 170 -13.69 2.05 2.73
C ASP A 170 -13.21 3.25 1.91
N VAL A 171 -13.68 3.37 0.67
CA VAL A 171 -13.16 4.37 -0.26
C VAL A 171 -13.51 5.79 0.18
N GLU A 172 -14.69 6.00 0.75
CA GLU A 172 -15.14 7.32 1.20
C GLU A 172 -14.35 7.77 2.43
N ILE A 173 -14.17 6.88 3.41
CA ILE A 173 -13.34 7.16 4.59
C ILE A 173 -11.88 7.39 4.17
N GLN A 174 -11.37 6.56 3.27
CA GLN A 174 -10.00 6.69 2.76
C GLN A 174 -9.75 8.03 2.08
N ASP A 175 -10.70 8.52 1.27
CA ASP A 175 -10.62 9.80 0.57
C ASP A 175 -10.56 10.97 1.57
N ILE A 176 -11.48 10.98 2.54
CA ILE A 176 -11.51 11.98 3.61
C ILE A 176 -10.20 12.00 4.40
N VAL A 177 -9.69 10.82 4.78
CA VAL A 177 -8.44 10.70 5.54
C VAL A 177 -7.25 11.15 4.71
N HIS A 178 -7.22 10.78 3.44
CA HIS A 178 -6.14 11.15 2.51
C HIS A 178 -6.04 12.68 2.37
N ASP A 179 -7.13 13.34 2.07
CA ASP A 179 -7.15 14.80 1.85
C ASP A 179 -6.81 15.57 3.12
N ASN A 180 -7.41 15.22 4.26
CA ASN A 180 -7.13 15.89 5.52
C ASN A 180 -5.68 15.67 5.98
N LEU A 181 -5.15 14.45 5.86
CA LEU A 181 -3.77 14.17 6.21
C LEU A 181 -2.80 14.97 5.32
N LEU A 182 -3.06 15.03 4.01
CA LEU A 182 -2.24 15.80 3.08
C LEU A 182 -2.21 17.28 3.45
N GLN A 183 -3.38 17.88 3.73
CA GLN A 183 -3.47 19.28 4.15
C GLN A 183 -2.65 19.55 5.42
N GLN A 184 -2.79 18.69 6.45
CA GLN A 184 -2.04 18.86 7.68
C GLN A 184 -0.54 18.64 7.47
N THR A 185 -0.16 17.65 6.66
CA THR A 185 1.24 17.39 6.33
C THR A 185 1.89 18.61 5.66
N ILE A 186 1.17 19.28 4.77
CA ILE A 186 1.62 20.51 4.11
C ILE A 186 1.68 21.67 5.12
N ASN A 187 0.64 21.86 5.92
CA ASN A 187 0.55 22.96 6.88
C ASN A 187 1.68 22.96 7.91
N PHE A 188 2.09 21.76 8.35
CA PHE A 188 3.18 21.60 9.32
C PHE A 188 4.53 21.36 8.68
N GLU A 189 4.63 21.37 7.35
CA GLU A 189 5.85 21.05 6.59
C GLU A 189 6.52 19.76 7.06
N ALA A 190 5.71 18.77 7.47
CA ALA A 190 6.22 17.53 8.05
C ALA A 190 7.05 16.73 7.05
N ASP A 191 8.10 16.07 7.50
CA ASP A 191 8.92 15.20 6.63
C ASP A 191 8.11 14.00 6.14
N HIS A 192 7.27 13.45 7.02
CA HIS A 192 6.29 12.41 6.67
C HIS A 192 5.12 12.41 7.66
N SER A 193 4.06 11.74 7.27
CA SER A 193 2.86 11.56 8.09
C SER A 193 2.15 10.26 7.76
N SER A 194 1.39 9.74 8.72
CA SER A 194 0.50 8.60 8.51
C SER A 194 -0.77 8.75 9.32
N ALA A 195 -1.85 8.15 8.83
CA ALA A 195 -3.12 8.04 9.55
C ALA A 195 -3.76 6.69 9.27
N ILE A 196 -4.34 6.10 10.32
CA ILE A 196 -5.07 4.83 10.26
C ILE A 196 -6.46 5.05 10.86
N VAL A 197 -7.49 4.57 10.19
CA VAL A 197 -8.85 4.48 10.73
C VAL A 197 -9.24 3.03 10.86
N MET A 198 -9.60 2.63 12.07
CA MET A 198 -9.97 1.26 12.41
C MET A 198 -11.37 1.22 13.02
N GLU A 199 -12.14 0.24 12.64
CA GLU A 199 -13.45 -0.06 13.23
C GLU A 199 -13.25 -0.80 14.57
N VAL A 200 -13.64 -0.17 15.65
CA VAL A 200 -13.37 -0.66 17.02
C VAL A 200 -13.94 -2.07 17.27
N SER A 201 -15.17 -2.33 16.80
CA SER A 201 -15.87 -3.60 17.06
C SER A 201 -15.27 -4.81 16.33
N THR A 202 -14.51 -4.60 15.27
CA THR A 202 -14.04 -5.69 14.39
C THR A 202 -12.52 -5.70 14.18
N GLY A 203 -11.82 -4.64 14.57
CA GLY A 203 -10.39 -4.43 14.24
C GLY A 203 -10.12 -4.20 12.75
N LYS A 204 -11.15 -4.05 11.91
CA LYS A 204 -10.98 -3.86 10.47
C LYS A 204 -10.44 -2.47 10.16
N ILE A 205 -9.37 -2.40 9.39
CA ILE A 205 -8.82 -1.15 8.91
C ILE A 205 -9.70 -0.62 7.78
N LYS A 206 -10.23 0.59 7.96
CA LYS A 206 -11.11 1.29 7.01
C LYS A 206 -10.35 2.28 6.14
N ALA A 207 -9.24 2.84 6.66
CA ALA A 207 -8.36 3.71 5.90
C ALA A 207 -6.92 3.61 6.39
N ILE A 208 -5.96 3.70 5.45
CA ILE A 208 -4.54 3.90 5.73
C ILE A 208 -4.04 4.93 4.73
N SER A 209 -3.55 6.05 5.22
CA SER A 209 -2.97 7.10 4.40
C SER A 209 -1.58 7.47 4.88
N ASN A 210 -0.68 7.73 3.94
CA ASN A 210 0.72 8.00 4.22
C ASN A 210 1.26 9.06 3.27
N PHE A 211 2.03 10.00 3.77
CA PHE A 211 2.74 10.98 2.94
C PHE A 211 4.19 11.10 3.34
N GLY A 212 5.07 11.25 2.35
CA GLY A 212 6.46 11.58 2.55
C GLY A 212 6.88 12.76 1.68
N ARG A 213 7.67 13.66 2.24
CA ARG A 213 8.20 14.85 1.56
C ARG A 213 9.30 14.47 0.58
N THR A 214 9.28 15.07 -0.60
CA THR A 214 10.38 15.00 -1.56
C THR A 214 11.42 16.08 -1.28
N ASN A 215 12.59 15.95 -1.87
CA ASN A 215 13.62 17.01 -1.83
C ASN A 215 13.12 18.32 -2.45
N GLU A 216 12.10 18.27 -3.32
CA GLU A 216 11.47 19.45 -3.95
C GLU A 216 10.30 20.01 -3.12
N GLY A 217 10.03 19.46 -1.93
CA GLY A 217 8.94 19.90 -1.06
C GLY A 217 7.55 19.40 -1.45
N LYS A 218 7.43 18.48 -2.41
CA LYS A 218 6.15 17.84 -2.78
C LYS A 218 5.87 16.64 -1.90
N TYR A 219 4.60 16.30 -1.74
CA TYR A 219 4.15 15.17 -0.94
C TYR A 219 3.49 14.10 -1.80
N TYR A 220 3.80 12.84 -1.52
CA TYR A 220 3.13 11.67 -2.10
C TYR A 220 3.32 10.44 -1.20
N GLU A 221 2.56 9.37 -1.45
CA GLU A 221 2.73 8.10 -0.74
C GLU A 221 4.05 7.43 -1.13
N LYS A 222 5.15 7.81 -0.45
CA LYS A 222 6.50 7.28 -0.69
C LYS A 222 6.69 5.90 -0.06
N LEU A 223 6.28 5.76 1.18
CA LEU A 223 6.31 4.53 1.97
C LEU A 223 4.96 4.35 2.67
N ASN A 224 4.66 3.14 3.10
CA ASN A 224 3.59 2.90 4.06
C ASN A 224 4.17 3.03 5.47
N TYR A 225 4.29 4.26 5.97
CA TYR A 225 4.85 4.55 7.30
C TYR A 225 4.02 3.91 8.40
N ALA A 226 2.70 3.84 8.23
CA ALA A 226 1.79 3.22 9.18
C ALA A 226 2.12 1.75 9.47
N VAL A 227 2.72 1.05 8.51
CA VAL A 227 3.07 -0.38 8.61
C VAL A 227 4.56 -0.58 8.78
N GLY A 228 5.37 0.19 8.07
CA GLY A 228 6.79 -0.08 7.89
C GLY A 228 7.72 0.73 8.78
N GLU A 229 7.20 1.62 9.63
CA GLU A 229 8.02 2.44 10.50
C GLU A 229 7.91 1.99 11.97
N SER A 230 9.04 1.94 12.65
CA SER A 230 9.13 1.66 14.08
C SER A 230 9.67 2.89 14.79
N ILE A 231 8.84 3.49 15.63
CA ILE A 231 9.15 4.73 16.35
C ILE A 231 8.90 4.58 17.85
N GLU A 232 9.49 5.45 18.64
CA GLU A 232 9.15 5.57 20.05
C GLU A 232 7.73 6.13 20.22
N PRO A 233 6.82 5.41 20.92
CA PRO A 233 5.41 5.80 20.99
C PRO A 233 5.16 7.02 21.86
N GLY A 234 6.12 7.38 22.72
CA GLY A 234 5.98 8.47 23.67
C GLY A 234 4.77 8.31 24.58
N SER A 235 4.07 9.40 24.85
CA SER A 235 2.96 9.44 25.82
C SER A 235 1.76 8.55 25.49
N THR A 236 1.61 8.06 24.29
CA THR A 236 0.55 7.09 23.95
C THR A 236 0.75 5.77 24.69
N PHE A 237 2.00 5.42 24.99
CA PHE A 237 2.36 4.21 25.73
C PHE A 237 1.96 4.26 27.22
N LYS A 238 1.66 5.43 27.79
CA LYS A 238 1.20 5.55 29.17
C LYS A 238 -0.06 4.74 29.45
N LEU A 239 -0.89 4.52 28.46
CA LEU A 239 -2.05 3.63 28.57
C LEU A 239 -1.60 2.21 28.95
N MET A 240 -0.57 1.68 28.30
CA MET A 240 -0.04 0.35 28.60
C MET A 240 0.55 0.26 30.00
N SER A 241 1.23 1.30 30.43
CA SER A 241 1.75 1.39 31.79
C SER A 241 0.63 1.42 32.83
N ILE A 242 -0.46 2.12 32.56
CA ILE A 242 -1.63 2.16 33.42
C ILE A 242 -2.34 0.81 33.48
N ILE A 243 -2.57 0.17 32.31
CA ILE A 243 -3.15 -1.18 32.26
C ILE A 243 -2.31 -2.14 33.10
N SER A 244 -0.98 -2.10 32.97
CA SER A 244 -0.09 -2.96 33.74
C SER A 244 -0.22 -2.72 35.26
N LEU A 245 -0.30 -1.47 35.69
CA LEU A 245 -0.48 -1.12 37.12
C LEU A 245 -1.84 -1.60 37.65
N LEU A 246 -2.89 -1.48 36.86
CA LEU A 246 -4.24 -1.91 37.27
C LEU A 246 -4.36 -3.43 37.31
N GLU A 247 -3.91 -4.13 36.29
CA GLU A 247 -3.91 -5.59 36.21
C GLU A 247 -3.13 -6.26 37.35
N ASP A 248 -2.04 -5.63 37.75
CA ASP A 248 -1.23 -6.11 38.88
C ASP A 248 -1.72 -5.65 40.27
N ASN A 249 -2.87 -4.96 40.30
CA ASN A 249 -3.41 -4.33 41.54
C ASN A 249 -2.35 -3.50 42.28
N ALA A 250 -1.48 -2.85 41.50
CA ALA A 250 -0.37 -2.06 42.02
C ALA A 250 -0.82 -0.76 42.70
N LEU A 251 -1.88 -0.18 42.17
CA LEU A 251 -2.42 1.10 42.58
C LEU A 251 -3.94 1.10 42.44
N ASP A 252 -4.61 1.72 43.43
CA ASP A 252 -6.00 2.12 43.26
C ASP A 252 -6.06 3.36 42.35
N THR A 253 -7.10 3.46 41.54
CA THR A 253 -7.33 4.59 40.62
C THR A 253 -7.38 5.93 41.36
N LEU A 254 -7.79 5.94 42.65
CA LEU A 254 -7.89 7.11 43.49
C LEU A 254 -6.63 7.39 44.32
N GLN A 255 -5.68 6.45 44.35
CA GLN A 255 -4.44 6.63 45.09
C GLN A 255 -3.64 7.80 44.53
N LYS A 256 -3.21 8.71 45.41
CA LYS A 256 -2.43 9.89 45.03
C LYS A 256 -0.95 9.58 44.89
N ILE A 257 -0.36 10.16 43.90
CA ILE A 257 1.05 10.07 43.55
C ILE A 257 1.61 11.48 43.44
N ASP A 258 2.71 11.73 44.14
CA ASP A 258 3.41 13.00 44.08
C ASP A 258 4.24 13.13 42.81
N THR A 259 3.97 14.17 42.00
CA THR A 259 4.69 14.46 40.76
C THR A 259 6.04 15.15 40.95
N LYS A 260 6.52 15.29 42.23
CA LYS A 260 7.86 15.80 42.55
C LYS A 260 8.19 17.14 41.89
N ASN A 261 7.26 18.09 41.99
CA ASN A 261 7.37 19.40 41.32
C ASN A 261 7.63 19.32 39.80
N GLY A 262 7.13 18.29 39.17
CA GLY A 262 7.25 18.09 37.70
C GLY A 262 8.64 17.71 37.21
N LYS A 263 9.51 17.23 38.14
CA LYS A 263 10.86 16.83 37.79
C LYS A 263 11.31 15.61 38.60
N LEU A 264 11.78 14.58 37.92
CA LEU A 264 12.46 13.42 38.47
C LEU A 264 13.84 13.29 37.85
N ASN A 265 14.84 12.88 38.61
CA ASN A 265 16.18 12.63 38.10
C ASN A 265 16.55 11.17 38.30
N PHE A 266 17.01 10.52 37.22
CA PHE A 266 17.54 9.17 37.24
C PHE A 266 18.95 9.18 36.62
N TYR A 267 19.96 8.88 37.42
CA TYR A 267 21.36 8.77 36.95
C TYR A 267 21.85 10.00 36.17
N GLY A 268 21.42 11.21 36.54
CA GLY A 268 21.79 12.46 35.87
C GLY A 268 20.87 12.89 34.74
N TYR A 269 19.88 12.08 34.36
CA TYR A 269 18.88 12.41 33.33
C TYR A 269 17.54 12.81 33.95
N ASP A 270 16.96 13.87 33.44
CA ASP A 270 15.70 14.42 33.97
C ASP A 270 14.50 13.90 33.16
N VAL A 271 13.48 13.41 33.88
CA VAL A 271 12.12 13.26 33.36
C VAL A 271 11.33 14.50 33.83
N ARG A 272 10.68 15.18 32.89
CA ARG A 272 9.95 16.41 33.18
C ARG A 272 8.52 16.37 32.70
N ASP A 273 7.61 16.97 33.48
CA ASP A 273 6.28 17.28 33.01
C ASP A 273 6.30 18.49 32.06
N SER A 274 5.28 18.62 31.24
CA SER A 274 5.07 19.80 30.38
C SER A 274 4.72 21.05 31.18
N LYS A 275 4.11 20.86 32.37
CA LYS A 275 3.78 21.94 33.30
C LYS A 275 4.94 22.18 34.24
N GLU A 276 5.49 23.39 34.23
CA GLU A 276 6.50 23.83 35.19
C GLU A 276 5.93 23.78 36.63
N GLY A 277 6.72 23.24 37.56
CA GLY A 277 6.27 23.00 38.93
C GLY A 277 5.38 21.76 39.11
N GLY A 278 5.09 21.04 38.04
CA GLY A 278 4.32 19.79 38.09
C GLY A 278 2.85 19.97 38.42
N TYR A 279 2.24 18.88 38.88
CA TYR A 279 0.81 18.81 39.18
C TYR A 279 0.50 18.56 40.65
N GLY A 280 1.54 18.49 41.52
CA GLY A 280 1.39 18.14 42.94
C GLY A 280 1.03 16.66 43.12
N GLU A 281 0.18 16.37 44.10
CA GLU A 281 -0.36 15.03 44.32
C GLU A 281 -1.60 14.78 43.48
N ILE A 282 -1.51 13.89 42.49
CA ILE A 282 -2.59 13.52 41.57
C ILE A 282 -2.83 12.02 41.56
N ASN A 283 -4.03 11.59 41.23
CA ASN A 283 -4.38 10.18 41.12
C ASN A 283 -4.06 9.61 39.71
N LEU A 284 -4.24 8.30 39.52
CA LEU A 284 -3.89 7.61 38.29
C LEU A 284 -4.70 8.14 37.09
N MET A 285 -5.97 8.49 37.28
CA MET A 285 -6.81 9.06 36.22
C MET A 285 -6.29 10.44 35.79
N ASP A 286 -5.89 11.28 36.73
CA ASP A 286 -5.32 12.60 36.45
C ASP A 286 -3.93 12.49 35.81
N ILE A 287 -3.11 11.50 36.20
CA ILE A 287 -1.83 11.20 35.51
C ILE A 287 -2.07 10.97 34.01
N PHE A 288 -3.08 10.17 33.68
CA PHE A 288 -3.44 9.90 32.30
C PHE A 288 -4.00 11.14 31.61
N ARG A 289 -5.01 11.76 32.17
CA ARG A 289 -5.70 12.95 31.64
C ARG A 289 -4.77 14.14 31.39
N LEU A 290 -3.83 14.37 32.29
CA LEU A 290 -2.84 15.46 32.22
C LEU A 290 -1.56 15.03 31.48
N SER A 291 -1.46 13.75 31.12
CA SER A 291 -0.27 13.16 30.52
C SER A 291 1.01 13.41 31.32
N SER A 292 0.93 13.32 32.67
CA SER A 292 2.08 13.56 33.54
C SER A 292 3.16 12.49 33.33
N ASN A 293 4.35 12.93 32.95
CA ASN A 293 5.53 12.06 32.82
C ASN A 293 6.04 11.63 34.18
N THR A 294 6.18 12.61 35.10
CA THR A 294 6.68 12.34 36.44
C THR A 294 5.73 11.47 37.24
N GLY A 295 4.41 11.65 37.06
CA GLY A 295 3.39 10.84 37.70
C GLY A 295 3.45 9.39 37.32
N ILE A 296 3.46 9.09 35.98
CA ILE A 296 3.49 7.71 35.51
C ILE A 296 4.82 7.03 35.85
N VAL A 297 5.95 7.74 35.68
CA VAL A 297 7.27 7.18 36.00
C VAL A 297 7.39 6.89 37.51
N SER A 298 6.86 7.78 38.38
CA SER A 298 6.79 7.53 39.84
C SER A 298 5.96 6.29 40.14
N ALA A 299 4.78 6.15 39.53
CA ALA A 299 3.90 5.01 39.74
C ALA A 299 4.59 3.68 39.35
N VAL A 300 5.09 3.61 38.14
CA VAL A 300 5.76 2.40 37.60
C VAL A 300 7.02 2.09 38.43
N ASN A 301 7.87 3.09 38.69
CA ASN A 301 9.11 2.85 39.39
C ASN A 301 8.88 2.42 40.84
N ASN A 302 7.92 3.02 41.54
CA ASN A 302 7.60 2.65 42.94
C ASN A 302 7.15 1.19 43.04
N PHE A 303 6.43 0.69 42.08
CA PHE A 303 5.90 -0.68 42.11
C PHE A 303 6.84 -1.72 41.51
N TYR A 304 7.50 -1.39 40.39
CA TYR A 304 8.24 -2.39 39.59
C TYR A 304 9.77 -2.29 39.73
N LYS A 305 10.36 -1.29 40.45
CA LYS A 305 11.82 -1.13 40.52
C LYS A 305 12.55 -2.36 41.07
N GLU A 306 11.94 -3.08 42.02
CA GLU A 306 12.53 -4.29 42.62
C GLU A 306 12.34 -5.54 41.71
N ASN A 307 11.35 -5.51 40.83
CA ASN A 307 11.10 -6.58 39.88
C ASN A 307 10.63 -6.02 38.53
N PRO A 308 11.51 -5.38 37.75
CA PRO A 308 11.14 -4.79 36.46
C PRO A 308 10.70 -5.82 35.41
N ARG A 309 11.12 -7.08 35.56
CA ARG A 309 10.64 -8.18 34.71
C ARG A 309 9.11 -8.27 34.71
N LYS A 310 8.46 -8.12 35.86
CA LYS A 310 7.02 -8.19 36.00
C LYS A 310 6.30 -7.15 35.11
N PHE A 311 6.86 -5.95 34.97
CA PHE A 311 6.32 -4.91 34.08
C PHE A 311 6.48 -5.29 32.62
N VAL A 312 7.69 -5.72 32.21
CA VAL A 312 7.98 -6.10 30.83
C VAL A 312 7.15 -7.30 30.41
N ASP A 313 7.07 -8.34 31.25
CA ASP A 313 6.26 -9.53 30.97
C ASP A 313 4.76 -9.17 30.83
N ARG A 314 4.26 -8.22 31.60
CA ARG A 314 2.88 -7.72 31.48
C ARG A 314 2.66 -7.05 30.10
N ILE A 315 3.58 -6.20 29.66
CA ILE A 315 3.55 -5.57 28.35
C ILE A 315 3.62 -6.63 27.23
N SER A 316 4.50 -7.62 27.38
CA SER A 316 4.61 -8.74 26.42
C SER A 316 3.33 -9.59 26.34
N ASN A 317 2.62 -9.75 27.45
CA ASN A 317 1.32 -10.44 27.46
C ASN A 317 0.23 -9.69 26.70
N ILE A 318 0.30 -8.36 26.65
CA ILE A 318 -0.58 -7.53 25.81
C ILE A 318 -0.24 -7.71 24.31
N GLY A 319 0.98 -8.15 23.98
CA GLY A 319 1.39 -8.47 22.61
C GLY A 319 2.06 -7.33 21.84
N ILE A 320 2.37 -6.20 22.48
CA ILE A 320 2.96 -5.01 21.83
C ILE A 320 4.40 -5.25 21.36
N ASP A 321 5.09 -6.20 21.94
CA ASP A 321 6.45 -6.62 21.60
C ASP A 321 6.53 -7.63 20.44
N LYS A 322 5.39 -8.00 19.86
CA LYS A 322 5.30 -8.99 18.78
C LYS A 322 4.88 -8.34 17.47
N ALA A 323 5.35 -8.88 16.36
CA ALA A 323 4.82 -8.48 15.06
C ALA A 323 3.32 -8.81 14.97
N LEU A 324 2.53 -7.91 14.38
CA LEU A 324 1.08 -8.08 14.20
C LEU A 324 0.76 -9.14 13.14
N GLY A 325 1.71 -9.40 12.23
CA GLY A 325 1.50 -10.35 11.13
C GLY A 325 0.50 -9.87 10.10
N ILE A 326 0.42 -8.56 9.89
CA ILE A 326 -0.45 -8.00 8.85
C ILE A 326 0.00 -8.48 7.46
N GLU A 327 -0.96 -8.61 6.54
CA GLU A 327 -0.69 -9.17 5.21
C GLU A 327 0.25 -8.30 4.38
N ILE A 328 0.31 -7.01 4.63
CA ILE A 328 1.21 -6.08 3.93
C ILE A 328 2.62 -6.29 4.43
N LYS A 329 3.51 -6.74 3.55
CA LYS A 329 4.93 -6.96 3.88
C LYS A 329 5.65 -5.66 4.20
N GLY A 330 6.60 -5.75 5.10
CA GLY A 330 7.47 -4.63 5.49
C GLY A 330 7.33 -4.21 6.95
N GLU A 331 6.53 -4.92 7.71
CA GLU A 331 6.44 -4.75 9.16
C GLU A 331 7.80 -5.04 9.81
N PRO A 332 8.41 -4.09 10.54
CA PRO A 332 9.65 -4.33 11.27
C PRO A 332 9.39 -5.16 12.54
N ILE A 333 10.45 -5.70 13.12
CA ILE A 333 10.37 -6.40 14.41
C ILE A 333 10.38 -5.35 15.52
N PRO A 334 9.41 -5.38 16.46
CA PRO A 334 9.39 -4.47 17.60
C PRO A 334 10.67 -4.59 18.45
N LYS A 335 11.10 -3.49 19.06
CA LYS A 335 12.24 -3.48 19.99
C LYS A 335 11.76 -3.13 21.39
N PHE A 336 11.83 -4.10 22.27
CA PHE A 336 11.50 -3.97 23.68
C PHE A 336 12.66 -4.51 24.52
N PRO A 337 13.41 -3.67 25.22
CA PRO A 337 14.46 -4.15 26.13
C PRO A 337 13.86 -5.01 27.24
N HIS A 338 14.49 -6.14 27.54
CA HIS A 338 14.11 -7.03 28.61
C HIS A 338 15.16 -6.97 29.74
N PRO A 339 14.79 -7.15 31.03
CA PRO A 339 15.76 -7.16 32.14
C PRO A 339 16.90 -8.17 32.01
N ASP A 340 16.73 -9.22 31.18
CA ASP A 340 17.79 -10.20 30.88
C ASP A 340 18.74 -9.73 29.77
N ASP A 341 18.41 -8.67 29.06
CA ASP A 341 19.24 -8.18 27.97
C ASP A 341 20.45 -7.41 28.52
N LYS A 342 21.57 -7.54 27.84
CA LYS A 342 22.79 -6.77 28.17
C LYS A 342 22.59 -5.25 28.05
N SER A 343 21.60 -4.81 27.31
CA SER A 343 21.24 -3.40 27.10
C SER A 343 20.43 -2.83 28.26
N TRP A 344 19.83 -3.66 29.11
CA TRP A 344 19.05 -3.22 30.24
C TRP A 344 19.90 -2.46 31.26
N ASN A 345 19.43 -1.32 31.71
CA ASN A 345 20.12 -0.49 32.69
C ASN A 345 19.11 0.29 33.56
N GLY A 346 19.61 1.08 34.52
CA GLY A 346 18.75 1.81 35.45
C GLY A 346 17.78 2.84 34.84
N LEU A 347 17.99 3.23 33.58
CA LEU A 347 17.09 4.12 32.85
C LEU A 347 15.98 3.36 32.12
N SER A 348 16.14 2.07 31.87
CA SER A 348 15.25 1.29 31.00
C SER A 348 13.80 1.31 31.51
N LEU A 349 13.56 0.99 32.78
CA LEU A 349 12.22 1.00 33.35
C LEU A 349 11.58 2.40 33.42
N PRO A 350 12.26 3.45 33.92
CA PRO A 350 11.72 4.79 33.91
C PRO A 350 11.36 5.33 32.53
N TRP A 351 12.21 5.07 31.52
CA TRP A 351 11.99 5.51 30.14
C TRP A 351 10.84 4.77 29.48
N MET A 352 10.78 3.45 29.66
CA MET A 352 9.70 2.62 29.15
C MET A 352 8.34 3.06 29.69
N ALA A 353 8.27 3.46 30.96
CA ALA A 353 7.02 3.86 31.64
C ALA A 353 6.24 4.96 30.90
N TYR A 354 6.92 5.85 30.17
CA TYR A 354 6.28 6.93 29.39
C TYR A 354 6.58 6.87 27.89
N GLY A 355 7.04 5.69 27.40
CA GLY A 355 7.09 5.35 26.01
C GLY A 355 8.38 5.69 25.28
N TYR A 356 9.52 5.70 25.98
CA TYR A 356 10.85 5.88 25.41
C TYR A 356 11.74 4.67 25.64
N GLY A 357 12.79 4.55 24.82
CA GLY A 357 13.68 3.38 24.84
C GLY A 357 13.05 2.09 24.32
N ILE A 358 11.88 2.18 23.74
CA ILE A 358 11.14 1.10 23.09
C ILE A 358 10.73 1.54 21.68
N SER A 359 10.57 0.60 20.79
CA SER A 359 10.10 0.88 19.44
C SER A 359 9.13 -0.20 19.01
N PRO A 360 7.83 -0.08 19.35
CA PRO A 360 6.80 -0.91 18.76
C PRO A 360 6.71 -0.64 17.26
N VAL A 361 6.14 -1.57 16.50
CA VAL A 361 5.85 -1.32 15.10
C VAL A 361 4.62 -0.47 15.02
N SER A 362 4.79 0.80 14.66
CA SER A 362 3.71 1.72 14.31
C SER A 362 2.55 1.85 15.35
N TYR A 363 1.71 2.83 15.16
CA TYR A 363 0.48 3.04 15.93
C TYR A 363 -0.51 1.86 15.85
N THR A 364 -0.41 1.01 14.84
CA THR A 364 -1.20 -0.23 14.72
C THR A 364 -1.02 -1.15 15.92
N HIS A 365 0.18 -1.24 16.49
CA HIS A 365 0.42 -2.03 17.71
C HIS A 365 -0.31 -1.50 18.94
N LEU A 366 -0.44 -0.18 19.04
CA LEU A 366 -1.10 0.44 20.19
C LEU A 366 -2.62 0.35 20.14
N THR A 367 -3.19 0.07 18.96
CA THR A 367 -4.63 0.03 18.77
C THR A 367 -5.20 -1.38 18.69
N LEU A 368 -4.51 -2.33 18.04
CA LEU A 368 -5.02 -3.69 17.84
C LEU A 368 -5.12 -4.54 19.11
N PRO A 369 -4.09 -4.59 19.99
CA PRO A 369 -4.18 -5.41 21.21
C PRO A 369 -5.23 -4.91 22.21
N THR A 370 -5.46 -3.60 22.28
CA THR A 370 -6.43 -3.02 23.22
C THR A 370 -7.88 -3.25 22.82
N ILE A 371 -8.14 -3.57 21.54
CA ILE A 371 -9.49 -3.87 21.03
C ILE A 371 -9.86 -5.34 21.23
N ALA A 372 -8.90 -6.24 21.28
CA ALA A 372 -9.14 -7.67 21.40
C ALA A 372 -9.57 -8.12 22.82
N GLU A 373 -9.42 -7.28 23.83
CA GLU A 373 -9.75 -7.59 25.25
C GLU A 373 -10.94 -6.79 25.80
N VAL A 374 -11.65 -6.00 24.96
CA VAL A 374 -12.89 -5.31 25.30
C VAL A 374 -14.04 -5.96 24.53
#